data_59adb0c603ad1dc92f51350e04280758
#
_entry.id   59adb0c603ad1dc92f51350e04280758
#
_cell.length_a   1.000
_cell.length_b   1.000
_cell.length_c   1.000
_cell.angle_alpha   90.00
_cell.angle_beta   90.00
_cell.angle_gamma   90.00
#
_symmetry.space_group_name_H-M   'P 1'
#
loop_
_entity.id
_entity.type
_entity.pdbx_description
1 polymer ?
#
loop_
_entity_poly.entity_id
_entity_poly.type
_entity_poly.pdbx_seq_one_letter_code
_entity_poly.pdbx_strand_id
1 'polypeptide(L)'
;VQPDQYAGSSLDMLTNSLLTNLLTMVIYFWMSLIGIAYIRVYQDKVAAADEARITPGEVWQVMWRNLGKSLLWAVIYLLMVVFGMILFIAPGIYLGVVFGFVFYYMILENRSISAGMSGSRELLKGKWWNFFGYVIVLQLIVGGLSYIFSIPYLVLTFKTIFTQQLPGIYETTFSLLFANLGQSLLQLISLVGIAVRFFTYLEQKEHTGLLSKIGQIGNRDKQMPEREEMH
;
A
#
# COMPACT_ATOMS: atom_id res chain seq x y z
N VAL A 1 1.00 49.04 5.86
CA VAL A 1 1.28 47.63 5.53
C VAL A 1 0.18 47.18 4.57
N GLN A 2 0.53 46.90 3.30
CA GLN A 2 -0.45 46.59 2.27
C GLN A 2 -0.99 45.17 2.48
N PRO A 3 -2.32 44.99 2.60
CA PRO A 3 -2.95 43.67 2.79
C PRO A 3 -2.72 42.71 1.62
N ASP A 4 -2.49 43.22 0.41
CA ASP A 4 -2.31 42.44 -0.81
C ASP A 4 -0.98 41.65 -0.86
N GLN A 5 0.05 42.11 -0.11
CA GLN A 5 1.35 41.42 -0.03
C GLN A 5 1.27 40.13 0.80
N TYR A 6 0.39 40.06 1.79
CA TYR A 6 0.16 38.86 2.61
C TYR A 6 -0.74 37.85 1.90
N ALA A 7 -1.70 38.31 1.11
CA ALA A 7 -2.58 37.44 0.33
C ALA A 7 -1.79 36.70 -0.76
N GLY A 8 -0.87 37.37 -1.46
CA GLY A 8 0.00 36.76 -2.45
C GLY A 8 0.89 35.67 -1.81
N SER A 9 1.54 35.98 -0.70
CA SER A 9 2.44 35.01 -0.02
C SER A 9 1.71 33.78 0.53
N SER A 10 0.46 33.93 1.00
CA SER A 10 -0.33 32.80 1.49
C SER A 10 -0.83 31.90 0.35
N LEU A 11 -1.21 32.47 -0.77
CA LEU A 11 -1.58 31.71 -1.97
C LEU A 11 -0.39 30.95 -2.56
N ASP A 12 0.77 31.56 -2.61
CA ASP A 12 2.01 30.91 -3.07
C ASP A 12 2.40 29.73 -2.16
N MET A 13 2.30 29.90 -0.83
CA MET A 13 2.55 28.81 0.12
C MET A 13 1.56 27.66 -0.05
N LEU A 14 0.26 27.94 -0.21
CA LEU A 14 -0.76 26.94 -0.47
C LEU A 14 -0.50 26.20 -1.79
N THR A 15 -0.21 26.94 -2.85
CA THR A 15 0.07 26.37 -4.18
C THR A 15 1.31 25.47 -4.14
N ASN A 16 2.40 25.92 -3.52
CA ASN A 16 3.61 25.12 -3.36
C ASN A 16 3.38 23.86 -2.52
N SER A 17 2.61 23.97 -1.44
CA SER A 17 2.23 22.84 -0.59
C SER A 17 1.39 21.81 -1.37
N LEU A 18 0.40 22.26 -2.13
CA LEU A 18 -0.43 21.38 -2.96
C LEU A 18 0.40 20.67 -4.05
N LEU A 19 1.26 21.41 -4.75
CA LEU A 19 2.14 20.84 -5.78
C LEU A 19 3.09 19.80 -5.18
N THR A 20 3.70 20.09 -4.04
CA THR A 20 4.59 19.16 -3.35
C THR A 20 3.86 17.89 -2.91
N ASN A 21 2.66 18.03 -2.35
CA ASN A 21 1.86 16.87 -1.94
C ASN A 21 1.42 16.01 -3.13
N LEU A 22 0.98 16.64 -4.24
CA LEU A 22 0.63 15.92 -5.46
C LEU A 22 1.84 15.18 -6.05
N LEU A 23 3.00 15.83 -6.12
CA LEU A 23 4.22 15.19 -6.60
C LEU A 23 4.61 14.00 -5.72
N THR A 24 4.52 14.15 -4.42
CA THR A 24 4.77 13.07 -3.45
C THR A 24 3.81 11.89 -3.64
N MET A 25 2.52 12.15 -3.85
CA MET A 25 1.54 11.10 -4.16
C MET A 25 1.88 10.35 -5.44
N VAL A 26 2.30 11.06 -6.49
CA VAL A 26 2.72 10.45 -7.76
C VAL A 26 3.95 9.56 -7.54
N ILE A 27 4.94 10.03 -6.80
CA ILE A 27 6.15 9.24 -6.49
C ILE A 27 5.76 7.98 -5.70
N TYR A 28 4.92 8.07 -4.68
CA TYR A 28 4.48 6.91 -3.90
C TYR A 28 3.66 5.92 -4.73
N PHE A 29 2.83 6.40 -5.63
CA PHE A 29 2.09 5.54 -6.57
C PHE A 29 3.06 4.73 -7.44
N TRP A 30 4.05 5.39 -8.06
CA TRP A 30 5.05 4.72 -8.89
C TRP A 30 5.88 3.72 -8.10
N MET A 31 6.36 4.09 -6.92
CA MET A 31 7.13 3.20 -6.05
C MET A 31 6.32 1.95 -5.65
N SER A 32 5.05 2.14 -5.31
CA SER A 32 4.15 1.02 -4.97
C SER A 32 3.90 0.11 -6.17
N LEU A 33 3.67 0.68 -7.34
CA LEU A 33 3.43 -0.06 -8.58
C LEU A 33 4.65 -0.89 -8.99
N ILE A 34 5.85 -0.29 -8.95
CA ILE A 34 7.12 -0.97 -9.22
C ILE A 34 7.36 -2.10 -8.20
N GLY A 35 7.17 -1.81 -6.92
CA GLY A 35 7.41 -2.79 -5.86
C GLY A 35 6.48 -4.00 -5.95
N ILE A 36 5.19 -3.80 -6.20
CA ILE A 36 4.24 -4.92 -6.38
C ILE A 36 4.50 -5.66 -7.69
N ALA A 37 4.87 -4.94 -8.77
CA ALA A 37 5.27 -5.58 -10.03
C ALA A 37 6.51 -6.47 -9.85
N TYR A 38 7.49 -6.02 -9.06
CA TYR A 38 8.66 -6.82 -8.72
C TYR A 38 8.28 -8.09 -7.96
N ILE A 39 7.40 -7.98 -6.94
CA ILE A 39 6.90 -9.14 -6.20
C ILE A 39 6.20 -10.13 -7.15
N ARG A 40 5.44 -9.64 -8.11
CA ARG A 40 4.77 -10.47 -9.12
C ARG A 40 5.77 -11.24 -9.99
N VAL A 41 6.78 -10.57 -10.54
CA VAL A 41 7.83 -11.21 -11.34
C VAL A 41 8.59 -12.25 -10.51
N TYR A 42 8.89 -11.94 -9.25
CA TYR A 42 9.52 -12.89 -8.34
C TYR A 42 8.68 -14.15 -8.15
N GLN A 43 7.38 -14.00 -7.92
CA GLN A 43 6.47 -15.14 -7.77
C GLN A 43 6.39 -16.00 -9.04
N ASP A 44 6.28 -15.37 -10.21
CA ASP A 44 6.21 -16.07 -11.49
C ASP A 44 7.49 -16.89 -11.74
N LYS A 45 8.67 -16.36 -11.38
CA LYS A 45 9.95 -17.09 -11.47
C LYS A 45 10.04 -18.25 -10.47
N VAL A 46 9.67 -18.01 -9.21
CA VAL A 46 9.64 -19.08 -8.20
C VAL A 46 8.69 -20.21 -8.62
N ALA A 47 7.52 -19.88 -9.12
CA ALA A 47 6.56 -20.88 -9.60
C ALA A 47 7.05 -21.67 -10.82
N ALA A 48 7.85 -21.03 -11.69
CA ALA A 48 8.46 -21.66 -12.87
C ALA A 48 9.77 -22.40 -12.56
N ALA A 49 10.25 -22.42 -11.30
CA ALA A 49 11.57 -22.90 -10.89
C ALA A 49 12.72 -22.27 -11.73
N ASP A 50 12.53 -21.00 -12.14
CA ASP A 50 13.50 -20.25 -12.92
C ASP A 50 14.46 -19.51 -11.97
N GLU A 51 15.73 -19.96 -11.90
CA GLU A 51 16.78 -19.33 -11.10
C GLU A 51 17.39 -18.07 -11.74
N ALA A 52 16.93 -17.68 -12.93
CA ALA A 52 17.44 -16.51 -13.61
C ALA A 52 17.13 -15.21 -12.81
N ARG A 53 18.09 -14.28 -12.85
CA ARG A 53 17.92 -12.98 -12.20
C ARG A 53 16.74 -12.21 -12.77
N ILE A 54 16.00 -11.52 -11.91
CA ILE A 54 14.93 -10.61 -12.32
C ILE A 54 15.53 -9.45 -13.09
N THR A 55 15.04 -9.23 -14.31
CA THR A 55 15.49 -8.12 -15.13
C THR A 55 14.58 -6.91 -14.96
N PRO A 56 15.12 -5.67 -15.02
CA PRO A 56 14.29 -4.46 -14.98
C PRO A 56 13.21 -4.42 -16.07
N GLY A 57 13.47 -5.04 -17.23
CA GLY A 57 12.52 -5.13 -18.34
C GLY A 57 11.28 -5.94 -18.02
N GLU A 58 11.43 -7.06 -17.28
CA GLU A 58 10.29 -7.88 -16.84
C GLU A 58 9.37 -7.11 -15.88
N VAL A 59 9.97 -6.41 -14.90
CA VAL A 59 9.23 -5.57 -13.95
C VAL A 59 8.50 -4.45 -14.70
N TRP A 60 9.19 -3.79 -15.64
CA TRP A 60 8.63 -2.73 -16.47
C TRP A 60 7.44 -3.19 -17.30
N GLN A 61 7.53 -4.36 -17.89
CA GLN A 61 6.43 -4.95 -18.68
C GLN A 61 5.20 -5.22 -17.82
N VAL A 62 5.36 -5.81 -16.62
CA VAL A 62 4.24 -6.04 -15.69
C VAL A 62 3.62 -4.72 -15.24
N MET A 63 4.45 -3.72 -14.94
CA MET A 63 4.02 -2.38 -14.55
C MET A 63 3.15 -1.74 -15.63
N TRP A 64 3.63 -1.66 -16.87
CA TRP A 64 2.88 -1.03 -17.97
C TRP A 64 1.57 -1.74 -18.29
N ARG A 65 1.57 -3.07 -18.27
CA ARG A 65 0.35 -3.87 -18.48
C ARG A 65 -0.74 -3.55 -17.46
N ASN A 66 -0.37 -3.21 -16.23
CA ASN A 66 -1.30 -2.93 -15.15
C ASN A 66 -1.51 -1.43 -14.87
N LEU A 67 -0.77 -0.53 -15.52
CA LEU A 67 -0.77 0.90 -15.23
C LEU A 67 -2.18 1.51 -15.30
N GLY A 68 -2.91 1.25 -16.37
CA GLY A 68 -4.25 1.83 -16.54
C GLY A 68 -5.24 1.41 -15.46
N LYS A 69 -5.25 0.10 -15.12
CA LYS A 69 -6.09 -0.42 -14.03
C LYS A 69 -5.69 0.15 -12.68
N SER A 70 -4.38 0.25 -12.43
CA SER A 70 -3.83 0.75 -11.18
C SER A 70 -4.10 2.22 -10.97
N LEU A 71 -3.99 3.03 -12.03
CA LEU A 71 -4.31 4.45 -12.00
C LEU A 71 -5.81 4.68 -11.74
N LEU A 72 -6.67 3.94 -12.46
CA LEU A 72 -8.10 4.00 -12.25
C LEU A 72 -8.48 3.62 -10.81
N TRP A 73 -7.87 2.54 -10.30
CA TRP A 73 -8.09 2.14 -8.92
C TRP A 73 -7.59 3.19 -7.92
N ALA A 74 -6.42 3.78 -8.12
CA ALA A 74 -5.89 4.82 -7.24
C ALA A 74 -6.84 6.02 -7.12
N VAL A 75 -7.45 6.44 -8.23
CA VAL A 75 -8.45 7.52 -8.23
C VAL A 75 -9.71 7.10 -7.48
N ILE A 76 -10.24 5.91 -7.75
CA ILE A 76 -11.44 5.39 -7.05
C ILE A 76 -11.17 5.28 -5.54
N TYR A 77 -10.03 4.73 -5.16
CA TYR A 77 -9.63 4.55 -3.76
C TYR A 77 -9.50 5.90 -3.04
N LEU A 78 -8.82 6.86 -3.67
CA LEU A 78 -8.69 8.22 -3.13
C LEU A 78 -10.06 8.86 -2.90
N LEU A 79 -10.94 8.81 -3.90
CA LEU A 79 -12.28 9.37 -3.77
C LEU A 79 -13.07 8.69 -2.66
N MET A 80 -13.03 7.36 -2.56
CA MET A 80 -13.73 6.62 -1.50
C MET A 80 -13.24 7.00 -0.10
N VAL A 81 -11.92 7.09 0.08
CA VAL A 81 -11.33 7.44 1.37
C VAL A 81 -11.65 8.89 1.73
N VAL A 82 -11.49 9.83 0.79
CA VAL A 82 -11.79 11.26 1.00
C VAL A 82 -13.27 11.46 1.32
N PHE A 83 -14.19 10.89 0.54
CA PHE A 83 -15.61 10.96 0.84
C PHE A 83 -15.96 10.32 2.20
N GLY A 84 -15.35 9.17 2.49
CA GLY A 84 -15.51 8.53 3.79
C GLY A 84 -15.06 9.42 4.94
N MET A 85 -13.93 10.13 4.79
CA MET A 85 -13.40 11.06 5.81
C MET A 85 -14.24 12.34 5.95
N ILE A 86 -14.80 12.86 4.84
CA ILE A 86 -15.69 14.04 4.86
C ILE A 86 -16.97 13.72 5.62
N LEU A 87 -17.54 12.53 5.40
CA LEU A 87 -18.75 12.11 6.12
C LEU A 87 -18.47 11.89 7.61
N PHE A 88 -17.49 11.08 7.92
CA PHE A 88 -16.95 10.83 9.25
C PHE A 88 -15.56 10.20 9.13
N ILE A 89 -14.64 10.51 10.03
CA ILE A 89 -13.28 9.97 10.04
C ILE A 89 -13.28 8.44 10.07
N ALA A 90 -14.15 7.82 10.89
CA ALA A 90 -14.20 6.37 11.05
C ALA A 90 -14.57 5.59 9.77
N PRO A 91 -15.59 5.96 8.97
CA PRO A 91 -15.83 5.34 7.67
C PRO A 91 -14.67 5.48 6.68
N GLY A 92 -13.99 6.62 6.66
CA GLY A 92 -12.82 6.83 5.79
C GLY A 92 -11.69 5.85 6.13
N ILE A 93 -11.35 5.72 7.41
CA ILE A 93 -10.35 4.75 7.90
C ILE A 93 -10.82 3.31 7.58
N TYR A 94 -12.08 3.00 7.83
CA TYR A 94 -12.63 1.68 7.54
C TYR A 94 -12.49 1.29 6.07
N LEU A 95 -12.87 2.17 5.15
CA LEU A 95 -12.76 1.95 3.71
C LEU A 95 -11.29 1.84 3.27
N GLY A 96 -10.41 2.69 3.81
CA GLY A 96 -8.98 2.65 3.55
C GLY A 96 -8.38 1.28 3.89
N VAL A 97 -8.72 0.74 5.04
CA VAL A 97 -8.25 -0.58 5.49
C VAL A 97 -8.89 -1.71 4.67
N VAL A 98 -10.22 -1.70 4.52
CA VAL A 98 -10.95 -2.77 3.80
C VAL A 98 -10.49 -2.93 2.36
N PHE A 99 -10.17 -1.85 1.68
CA PHE A 99 -9.76 -1.88 0.28
C PHE A 99 -8.25 -1.77 0.06
N GLY A 100 -7.46 -1.84 1.13
CA GLY A 100 -5.99 -1.79 1.06
C GLY A 100 -5.36 -2.92 0.25
N PHE A 101 -5.99 -4.11 0.19
CA PHE A 101 -5.47 -5.24 -0.59
C PHE A 101 -5.89 -5.26 -2.06
N VAL A 102 -6.75 -4.37 -2.52
CA VAL A 102 -7.23 -4.39 -3.92
C VAL A 102 -6.08 -4.26 -4.90
N PHE A 103 -5.11 -3.39 -4.60
CA PHE A 103 -3.94 -3.18 -5.43
C PHE A 103 -3.09 -4.47 -5.58
N TYR A 104 -2.96 -5.23 -4.50
CA TYR A 104 -2.29 -6.55 -4.50
C TYR A 104 -3.06 -7.57 -5.32
N TYR A 105 -4.38 -7.68 -5.16
CA TYR A 105 -5.21 -8.56 -5.97
C TYR A 105 -5.12 -8.26 -7.47
N MET A 106 -5.10 -6.98 -7.83
CA MET A 106 -5.05 -6.57 -9.23
C MET A 106 -3.74 -6.95 -9.91
N ILE A 107 -2.61 -6.77 -9.24
CA ILE A 107 -1.28 -7.00 -9.83
C ILE A 107 -0.80 -8.43 -9.61
N LEU A 108 -0.90 -8.94 -8.37
CA LEU A 108 -0.39 -10.26 -8.02
C LEU A 108 -1.28 -11.39 -8.53
N GLU A 109 -2.61 -11.21 -8.49
CA GLU A 109 -3.58 -12.20 -8.93
C GLU A 109 -4.17 -11.89 -10.33
N ASN A 110 -3.71 -10.81 -10.96
CA ASN A 110 -4.21 -10.32 -12.25
C ASN A 110 -5.75 -10.22 -12.32
N ARG A 111 -6.38 -9.78 -11.24
CA ARG A 111 -7.84 -9.63 -11.14
C ARG A 111 -8.31 -8.28 -11.65
N SER A 112 -9.60 -8.17 -11.95
CA SER A 112 -10.28 -6.90 -12.22
C SER A 112 -10.43 -6.10 -10.92
N ILE A 113 -10.69 -4.79 -11.03
CA ILE A 113 -10.93 -3.90 -9.87
C ILE A 113 -12.08 -4.43 -8.99
N SER A 114 -13.22 -4.79 -9.60
CA SER A 114 -14.39 -5.29 -8.87
C SER A 114 -14.12 -6.61 -8.16
N ALA A 115 -13.42 -7.55 -8.81
CA ALA A 115 -13.00 -8.80 -8.21
C ALA A 115 -11.97 -8.57 -7.08
N GLY A 116 -11.07 -7.61 -7.22
CA GLY A 116 -10.15 -7.18 -6.18
C GLY A 116 -10.88 -6.59 -4.96
N MET A 117 -11.90 -5.74 -5.19
CA MET A 117 -12.71 -5.16 -4.12
C MET A 117 -13.48 -6.22 -3.33
N SER A 118 -14.13 -7.16 -4.01
CA SER A 118 -14.84 -8.28 -3.35
C SER A 118 -13.86 -9.19 -2.61
N GLY A 119 -12.72 -9.53 -3.23
CA GLY A 119 -11.66 -10.33 -2.63
C GLY A 119 -11.06 -9.68 -1.38
N SER A 120 -10.75 -8.39 -1.44
CA SER A 120 -10.20 -7.64 -0.30
C SER A 120 -11.18 -7.59 0.88
N ARG A 121 -12.46 -7.30 0.60
CA ARG A 121 -13.52 -7.32 1.63
C ARG A 121 -13.67 -8.69 2.28
N GLU A 122 -13.69 -9.75 1.48
CA GLU A 122 -13.83 -11.11 1.97
C GLU A 122 -12.62 -11.53 2.80
N LEU A 123 -11.41 -11.19 2.36
CA LEU A 123 -10.16 -11.51 3.05
C LEU A 123 -10.08 -10.88 4.45
N LEU A 124 -10.60 -9.65 4.59
CA LEU A 124 -10.58 -8.91 5.84
C LEU A 124 -11.83 -9.11 6.70
N LYS A 125 -12.80 -9.89 6.24
CA LYS A 125 -13.98 -10.22 7.02
C LYS A 125 -13.61 -10.94 8.33
N GLY A 126 -13.96 -10.34 9.46
CA GLY A 126 -13.60 -10.85 10.79
C GLY A 126 -12.13 -10.62 11.20
N LYS A 127 -11.28 -10.09 10.32
CA LYS A 127 -9.85 -9.84 10.60
C LYS A 127 -9.49 -8.36 10.53
N TRP A 128 -10.48 -7.47 10.39
CA TRP A 128 -10.26 -6.05 10.17
C TRP A 128 -9.41 -5.39 11.27
N TRP A 129 -9.74 -5.61 12.53
CA TRP A 129 -9.01 -5.06 13.67
C TRP A 129 -7.57 -5.56 13.76
N ASN A 130 -7.35 -6.83 13.42
CA ASN A 130 -6.02 -7.44 13.40
C ASN A 130 -5.15 -6.78 12.30
N PHE A 131 -5.71 -6.60 11.10
CA PHE A 131 -5.00 -5.94 10.01
C PHE A 131 -4.78 -4.45 10.28
N PHE A 132 -5.79 -3.75 10.79
CA PHE A 132 -5.67 -2.34 11.18
C PHE A 132 -4.57 -2.13 12.22
N GLY A 133 -4.56 -2.93 13.29
CA GLY A 133 -3.51 -2.88 14.31
C GLY A 133 -2.12 -3.18 13.73
N TYR A 134 -2.03 -4.16 12.83
CA TYR A 134 -0.78 -4.46 12.13
C TYR A 134 -0.28 -3.26 11.32
N VAL A 135 -1.16 -2.61 10.56
CA VAL A 135 -0.80 -1.43 9.75
C VAL A 135 -0.34 -0.29 10.66
N ILE A 136 -1.02 -0.03 11.79
CA ILE A 136 -0.60 1.00 12.74
C ILE A 136 0.81 0.72 13.26
N VAL A 137 1.08 -0.50 13.74
CA VAL A 137 2.41 -0.86 14.27
C VAL A 137 3.47 -0.72 13.18
N LEU A 138 3.18 -1.20 11.97
CA LEU A 138 4.09 -1.08 10.82
C LEU A 138 4.39 0.39 10.51
N GLN A 139 3.37 1.25 10.49
CA GLN A 139 3.55 2.68 10.23
C GLN A 139 4.27 3.42 11.38
N LEU A 140 4.09 3.00 12.62
CA LEU A 140 4.85 3.54 13.75
C LEU A 140 6.35 3.19 13.64
N ILE A 141 6.66 1.96 13.24
CA ILE A 141 8.06 1.54 13.03
C ILE A 141 8.67 2.31 11.86
N VAL A 142 8.02 2.31 10.71
CA VAL A 142 8.51 3.00 9.50
C VAL A 142 8.58 4.51 9.71
N GLY A 143 7.55 5.10 10.34
CA GLY A 143 7.52 6.51 10.69
C GLY A 143 8.62 6.90 11.67
N GLY A 144 8.82 6.12 12.74
CA GLY A 144 9.90 6.32 13.68
C GLY A 144 11.29 6.29 13.03
N LEU A 145 11.53 5.30 12.15
CA LEU A 145 12.77 5.22 11.37
C LEU A 145 12.93 6.40 10.40
N SER A 146 11.82 6.92 9.86
CA SER A 146 11.84 8.06 8.92
C SER A 146 12.36 9.35 9.58
N TYR A 147 12.15 9.52 10.90
CA TYR A 147 12.71 10.66 11.62
C TYR A 147 14.23 10.69 11.60
N ILE A 148 14.91 9.54 11.54
CA ILE A 148 16.37 9.47 11.46
C ILE A 148 16.86 10.17 10.18
N PHE A 149 16.19 9.93 9.06
CA PHE A 149 16.50 10.59 7.78
C PHE A 149 16.11 12.06 7.75
N SER A 150 15.21 12.49 8.61
CA SER A 150 14.80 13.90 8.73
C SER A 150 15.70 14.73 9.65
N ILE A 151 16.66 14.12 10.37
CA ILE A 151 17.57 14.81 11.29
C ILE A 151 18.29 16.00 10.63
N PRO A 152 18.89 15.89 9.42
CA PRO A 152 19.56 17.05 8.81
C PRO A 152 18.62 18.24 8.60
N TYR A 153 17.38 17.97 8.18
CA TYR A 153 16.36 19.00 8.01
C TYR A 153 15.94 19.63 9.36
N LEU A 154 15.77 18.82 10.39
CA LEU A 154 15.46 19.31 11.75
C LEU A 154 16.57 20.20 12.28
N VAL A 155 17.84 19.81 12.10
CA VAL A 155 18.99 20.63 12.52
C VAL A 155 18.98 21.99 11.82
N LEU A 156 18.71 22.04 10.51
CA LEU A 156 18.57 23.30 9.77
C LEU A 156 17.41 24.14 10.31
N THR A 157 16.27 23.53 10.60
CA THR A 157 15.10 24.23 11.15
C THR A 157 15.42 24.84 12.51
N PHE A 158 16.07 24.10 13.41
CA PHE A 158 16.52 24.64 14.69
C PHE A 158 17.53 25.76 14.52
N LYS A 159 18.55 25.60 13.63
CA LYS A 159 19.52 26.66 13.33
C LYS A 159 18.78 27.94 12.91
N THR A 160 17.80 27.83 12.02
CA THR A 160 17.00 28.99 11.55
C THR A 160 16.26 29.69 12.68
N ILE A 161 15.64 28.92 13.59
CA ILE A 161 14.91 29.47 14.75
C ILE A 161 15.85 30.26 15.68
N PHE A 162 17.03 29.72 15.96
CA PHE A 162 17.95 30.34 16.91
C PHE A 162 18.77 31.50 16.30
N THR A 163 19.16 31.37 15.00
CA THR A 163 19.98 32.40 14.35
C THR A 163 19.17 33.44 13.59
N GLN A 164 17.85 33.19 13.40
CA GLN A 164 16.96 33.99 12.55
C GLN A 164 17.50 34.21 11.12
N GLN A 165 18.43 33.35 10.70
CA GLN A 165 18.98 33.36 9.36
C GLN A 165 18.38 32.22 8.56
N LEU A 166 17.92 32.51 7.33
CA LEU A 166 17.44 31.47 6.41
C LEU A 166 18.59 30.57 5.99
N PRO A 167 18.39 29.25 5.95
CA PRO A 167 19.41 28.33 5.50
C PRO A 167 19.67 28.53 3.99
N GLY A 168 20.89 28.22 3.57
CA GLY A 168 21.27 28.26 2.15
C GLY A 168 20.43 27.28 1.31
N ILE A 169 20.20 27.62 0.05
CA ILE A 169 19.42 26.78 -0.86
C ILE A 169 20.01 25.37 -0.99
N TYR A 170 21.35 25.25 -1.00
CA TYR A 170 22.04 23.95 -1.09
C TYR A 170 21.85 23.10 0.18
N GLU A 171 21.94 23.74 1.37
CA GLU A 171 21.73 23.05 2.66
C GLU A 171 20.29 22.50 2.76
N THR A 172 19.32 23.32 2.37
CA THR A 172 17.90 22.96 2.37
C THR A 172 17.62 21.84 1.37
N THR A 173 18.12 21.98 0.13
CA THR A 173 17.88 20.98 -0.93
C THR A 173 18.52 19.64 -0.57
N PHE A 174 19.75 19.63 -0.07
CA PHE A 174 20.40 18.40 0.37
C PHE A 174 19.64 17.70 1.49
N SER A 175 19.23 18.45 2.52
CA SER A 175 18.50 17.90 3.65
C SER A 175 17.13 17.32 3.26
N LEU A 176 16.42 17.99 2.36
CA LEU A 176 15.15 17.51 1.80
C LEU A 176 15.35 16.27 0.92
N LEU A 177 16.33 16.25 0.05
CA LEU A 177 16.63 15.08 -0.78
C LEU A 177 17.00 13.87 0.08
N PHE A 178 17.84 14.05 1.09
CA PHE A 178 18.22 12.99 2.00
C PHE A 178 17.02 12.43 2.77
N ALA A 179 16.15 13.30 3.29
CA ALA A 179 14.93 12.90 3.98
C ALA A 179 13.97 12.14 3.04
N ASN A 180 13.74 12.65 1.83
CA ASN A 180 12.84 12.03 0.86
C ASN A 180 13.36 10.66 0.35
N LEU A 181 14.65 10.54 0.09
CA LEU A 181 15.26 9.26 -0.30
C LEU A 181 15.13 8.23 0.82
N GLY A 182 15.47 8.59 2.05
CA GLY A 182 15.33 7.72 3.20
C GLY A 182 13.88 7.25 3.40
N GLN A 183 12.93 8.18 3.33
CA GLN A 183 11.51 7.87 3.46
C GLN A 183 11.01 6.96 2.33
N SER A 184 11.47 7.17 1.10
CA SER A 184 11.10 6.32 -0.04
C SER A 184 11.62 4.89 0.12
N LEU A 185 12.83 4.70 0.62
CA LEU A 185 13.37 3.37 0.92
C LEU A 185 12.57 2.66 2.03
N LEU A 186 12.23 3.39 3.09
CA LEU A 186 11.43 2.83 4.19
C LEU A 186 10.00 2.48 3.76
N GLN A 187 9.45 3.18 2.78
CA GLN A 187 8.15 2.86 2.20
C GLN A 187 8.10 1.47 1.57
N LEU A 188 9.22 0.98 1.03
CA LEU A 188 9.31 -0.38 0.51
C LEU A 188 9.13 -1.44 1.62
N ILE A 189 9.56 -1.15 2.85
CA ILE A 189 9.33 -2.02 4.01
C ILE A 189 7.84 -2.15 4.29
N SER A 190 7.11 -1.03 4.26
CA SER A 190 5.65 -1.04 4.41
C SER A 190 4.96 -1.85 3.33
N LEU A 191 5.38 -1.68 2.09
CA LEU A 191 4.83 -2.40 0.93
C LEU A 191 5.04 -3.90 1.06
N VAL A 192 6.26 -4.34 1.38
CA VAL A 192 6.58 -5.76 1.59
C VAL A 192 5.84 -6.32 2.80
N GLY A 193 5.79 -5.57 3.91
CA GLY A 193 5.05 -5.97 5.11
C GLY A 193 3.56 -6.22 4.83
N ILE A 194 2.91 -5.34 4.07
CA ILE A 194 1.51 -5.51 3.67
C ILE A 194 1.36 -6.69 2.71
N ALA A 195 2.31 -6.90 1.76
CA ALA A 195 2.30 -8.04 0.86
C ALA A 195 2.39 -9.37 1.63
N VAL A 196 3.28 -9.48 2.61
CA VAL A 196 3.39 -10.67 3.47
C VAL A 196 2.06 -10.96 4.19
N ARG A 197 1.39 -9.93 4.73
CA ARG A 197 0.07 -10.11 5.35
C ARG A 197 -0.99 -10.53 4.35
N PHE A 198 -0.96 -9.99 3.15
CA PHE A 198 -1.85 -10.40 2.07
C PHE A 198 -1.72 -11.90 1.78
N PHE A 199 -0.51 -12.41 1.59
CA PHE A 199 -0.29 -13.84 1.36
C PHE A 199 -0.66 -14.71 2.56
N THR A 200 -0.31 -14.30 3.76
CA THR A 200 -0.70 -15.03 4.98
C THR A 200 -2.22 -15.20 5.08
N TYR A 201 -2.98 -14.17 4.73
CA TYR A 201 -4.45 -14.27 4.77
C TYR A 201 -5.03 -15.08 3.61
N LEU A 202 -4.38 -15.06 2.43
CA LEU A 202 -4.75 -15.94 1.32
C LEU A 202 -4.56 -17.41 1.67
N GLU A 203 -3.39 -17.79 2.20
CA GLU A 203 -3.10 -19.14 2.65
C GLU A 203 -4.09 -19.62 3.69
N GLN A 204 -4.36 -18.80 4.71
CA GLN A 204 -5.36 -19.14 5.72
C GLN A 204 -6.73 -19.39 5.13
N LYS A 205 -7.14 -18.61 4.11
CA LYS A 205 -8.41 -18.79 3.43
C LYS A 205 -8.46 -20.10 2.64
N GLU A 206 -7.38 -20.43 1.94
CA GLU A 206 -7.25 -21.68 1.15
C GLU A 206 -7.25 -22.90 2.06
N HIS A 207 -6.48 -22.91 3.14
CA HIS A 207 -6.49 -24.00 4.13
C HIS A 207 -7.87 -24.22 4.73
N THR A 208 -8.56 -23.16 5.12
CA THR A 208 -9.93 -23.26 5.67
C THR A 208 -10.89 -23.81 4.62
N GLY A 209 -10.74 -23.40 3.35
CA GLY A 209 -11.52 -23.92 2.22
C GLY A 209 -11.27 -25.39 1.94
N LEU A 210 -10.03 -25.86 2.03
CA LEU A 210 -9.67 -27.28 1.85
C LEU A 210 -10.23 -28.14 3.00
N LEU A 211 -10.09 -27.71 4.24
CA LEU A 211 -10.62 -28.43 5.39
C LEU A 211 -12.15 -28.55 5.34
N SER A 212 -12.85 -27.50 4.88
CA SER A 212 -14.32 -27.58 4.71
C SER A 212 -14.72 -28.56 3.62
N LYS A 213 -13.99 -28.65 2.51
CA LYS A 213 -14.21 -29.61 1.43
C LYS A 213 -13.96 -31.04 1.90
N ILE A 214 -12.87 -31.28 2.64
CA ILE A 214 -12.56 -32.60 3.21
C ILE A 214 -13.68 -33.03 4.20
N GLY A 215 -14.15 -32.11 5.05
CA GLY A 215 -15.26 -32.38 5.95
C GLY A 215 -16.58 -32.72 5.23
N GLN A 216 -16.85 -32.10 4.09
CA GLN A 216 -18.02 -32.41 3.25
C GLN A 216 -17.91 -33.80 2.61
N ILE A 217 -16.73 -34.20 2.15
CA ILE A 217 -16.47 -35.52 1.57
C ILE A 217 -16.67 -36.59 2.66
N GLY A 218 -16.07 -36.42 3.83
CA GLY A 218 -16.21 -37.36 4.93
C GLY A 218 -17.67 -37.50 5.47
N ASN A 219 -18.49 -36.46 5.36
CA ASN A 219 -19.91 -36.53 5.69
C ASN A 219 -20.75 -37.19 4.59
N ARG A 220 -20.33 -37.10 3.34
CA ARG A 220 -21.02 -37.75 2.21
C ARG A 220 -20.88 -39.27 2.26
N ASP A 221 -19.68 -39.75 2.64
CA ASP A 221 -19.47 -41.20 2.82
C ASP A 221 -20.29 -41.78 3.98
N LYS A 222 -20.58 -40.98 5.01
CA LYS A 222 -21.47 -41.39 6.13
C LYS A 222 -22.96 -41.39 5.77
N GLN A 223 -23.34 -40.74 4.67
CA GLN A 223 -24.73 -40.65 4.20
C GLN A 223 -25.05 -41.61 3.06
N MET A 224 -24.07 -42.37 2.54
CA MET A 224 -24.37 -43.46 1.62
C MET A 224 -25.02 -44.59 2.45
N PRO A 225 -26.28 -45.00 2.15
CA PRO A 225 -26.85 -46.18 2.75
C PRO A 225 -25.96 -47.38 2.38
N GLU A 226 -25.68 -48.21 3.40
CA GLU A 226 -25.05 -49.50 3.17
C GLU A 226 -25.82 -50.17 2.03
N ARG A 227 -25.12 -50.49 0.93
CA ARG A 227 -25.68 -51.33 -0.10
C ARG A 227 -25.99 -52.67 0.59
N GLU A 228 -27.27 -52.90 0.87
CA GLU A 228 -27.75 -54.20 1.25
C GLU A 228 -27.20 -55.18 0.25
N GLU A 229 -26.39 -56.10 0.74
CA GLU A 229 -25.97 -57.29 -0.02
C GLU A 229 -27.23 -58.08 -0.33
N MET A 230 -27.78 -57.91 -1.53
CA MET A 230 -28.80 -58.82 -2.05
C MET A 230 -28.07 -60.12 -2.44
N HIS A 231 -28.21 -61.10 -1.62
CA HIS A 231 -28.01 -62.49 -1.94
C HIS A 231 -29.23 -63.06 -2.68
#